data_15915d41b29493d8cd5e1d566fbf0320
#
_entry.id   15915d41b29493d8cd5e1d566fbf0320
#
_cell.length_a   1.000
_cell.length_b   1.000
_cell.length_c   1.000
_cell.angle_alpha   90.00
_cell.angle_beta   90.00
_cell.angle_gamma   90.00
#
_symmetry.space_group_name_H-M   'P 1'
#
loop_
_entity.id
_entity.type
_entity.pdbx_description
1 polymer ?
#
loop_
_entity_poly.entity_id
_entity_poly.type
_entity_poly.pdbx_seq_one_letter_code
_entity_poly.pdbx_strand_id
1 'polypeptide(L)'
;MSDIIATNPVVVPPVPGATFDRWVIPSLVVSWPNVDGPMSLEAWFQSARRDAAGKLVVGDRRTNYHVQDVWELAATDADVANAMNGLITVLTEKARSAGVI
;
A
#
# COMPACT_ATOMS: atom_id res chain seq x y z
N MET A 1 5.45 -9.26 4.48
CA MET A 1 4.80 -7.93 4.51
C MET A 1 5.81 -6.89 4.94
N SER A 2 5.95 -5.83 4.16
CA SER A 2 6.81 -4.69 4.52
C SER A 2 6.10 -3.78 5.51
N ASP A 3 6.84 -3.28 6.50
CA ASP A 3 6.34 -2.26 7.41
C ASP A 3 6.88 -0.88 7.03
N ILE A 4 6.12 0.15 7.36
CA ILE A 4 6.37 1.54 7.00
C ILE A 4 6.51 2.34 8.29
N ILE A 5 7.60 3.11 8.41
CA ILE A 5 7.79 4.00 9.56
C ILE A 5 6.76 5.12 9.51
N ALA A 6 6.02 5.30 10.59
CA ALA A 6 4.98 6.31 10.66
C ALA A 6 5.58 7.71 10.85
N THR A 7 5.04 8.70 10.12
CA THR A 7 5.33 10.11 10.36
C THR A 7 4.71 10.55 11.69
N ASN A 8 3.51 10.05 11.98
CA ASN A 8 2.78 10.33 13.21
C ASN A 8 2.50 9.02 13.94
N PRO A 9 3.37 8.59 14.87
CA PRO A 9 3.17 7.34 15.59
C PRO A 9 1.89 7.34 16.41
N VAL A 10 1.24 6.18 16.49
CA VAL A 10 0.03 5.99 17.29
C VAL A 10 0.42 5.55 18.69
N VAL A 11 0.13 6.40 19.68
CA VAL A 11 0.37 6.11 21.10
C VAL A 11 -0.89 5.52 21.70
N VAL A 12 -0.75 4.38 22.37
CA VAL A 12 -1.86 3.66 23.00
C VAL A 12 -1.76 3.81 24.52
N PRO A 13 -2.56 4.73 25.16
CA PRO A 13 -2.64 4.76 26.62
C PRO A 13 -3.44 3.53 27.12
N PRO A 14 -3.23 3.04 28.34
CA PRO A 14 -2.34 3.55 29.37
C PRO A 14 -0.96 2.86 29.45
N VAL A 15 -0.53 2.17 28.40
CA VAL A 15 0.71 1.41 28.41
C VAL A 15 1.87 2.27 27.91
N PRO A 16 2.73 2.81 28.80
CA PRO A 16 3.90 3.57 28.37
C PRO A 16 4.82 2.72 27.52
N GLY A 17 5.30 3.28 26.41
CA GLY A 17 6.17 2.57 25.48
C GLY A 17 5.46 1.73 24.43
N ALA A 18 4.12 1.61 24.48
CA ALA A 18 3.33 0.95 23.45
C ALA A 18 3.03 1.91 22.30
N THR A 19 4.07 2.54 21.75
CA THR A 19 3.92 3.43 20.60
C THR A 19 3.97 2.62 19.32
N PHE A 20 2.93 2.79 18.50
CA PHE A 20 2.88 2.20 17.16
C PHE A 20 3.51 3.19 16.18
N ASP A 21 4.77 2.95 15.87
CA ASP A 21 5.60 3.84 15.05
C ASP A 21 5.71 3.42 13.59
N ARG A 22 4.91 2.42 13.19
CA ARG A 22 4.95 1.85 11.85
C ARG A 22 3.56 1.66 11.29
N TRP A 23 3.49 1.47 9.98
CA TRP A 23 2.28 1.09 9.27
C TRP A 23 2.56 -0.14 8.41
N VAL A 24 1.56 -0.99 8.31
CA VAL A 24 1.55 -2.08 7.33
C VAL A 24 0.34 -1.91 6.43
N ILE A 25 0.38 -2.50 5.26
CA ILE A 25 -0.71 -2.44 4.28
C ILE A 25 -1.40 -3.81 4.27
N PRO A 26 -2.51 -3.98 5.02
CA PRO A 26 -3.25 -5.25 5.01
C PRO A 26 -4.10 -5.43 3.76
N SER A 27 -4.40 -4.35 3.05
CA SER A 27 -5.25 -4.41 1.86
C SER A 27 -4.85 -3.35 0.85
N LEU A 28 -4.71 -3.78 -0.38
CA LEU A 28 -4.48 -2.92 -1.54
C LEU A 28 -5.49 -3.32 -2.62
N VAL A 29 -6.29 -2.36 -3.06
CA VAL A 29 -7.32 -2.57 -4.07
C VAL A 29 -6.99 -1.75 -5.30
N VAL A 30 -6.94 -2.41 -6.45
CA VAL A 30 -6.78 -1.77 -7.76
C VAL A 30 -8.06 -2.01 -8.54
N SER A 31 -8.68 -0.95 -9.02
CA SER A 31 -9.92 -1.05 -9.79
C SER A 31 -9.78 -0.31 -11.12
N TRP A 32 -9.90 -1.04 -12.21
CA TRP A 32 -9.79 -0.49 -13.57
C TRP A 32 -10.90 -1.07 -14.45
N PRO A 33 -12.15 -0.60 -14.24
CA PRO A 33 -13.31 -1.21 -14.90
C PRO A 33 -13.33 -1.00 -16.42
N ASN A 34 -12.76 0.08 -16.92
CA ASN A 34 -12.68 0.38 -18.35
C ASN A 34 -11.25 0.69 -18.75
N VAL A 35 -10.74 0.02 -19.76
CA VAL A 35 -9.36 0.18 -20.22
C VAL A 35 -9.03 1.62 -20.67
N ASP A 36 -10.00 2.37 -21.12
CA ASP A 36 -9.85 3.78 -21.51
C ASP A 36 -10.23 4.75 -20.39
N GLY A 37 -10.66 4.23 -19.26
CA GLY A 37 -11.13 5.03 -18.14
C GLY A 37 -10.13 5.15 -17.00
N PRO A 38 -10.54 5.79 -15.92
CA PRO A 38 -9.68 5.95 -14.75
C PRO A 38 -9.41 4.62 -14.07
N MET A 39 -8.19 4.50 -13.55
CA MET A 39 -7.79 3.42 -12.65
C MET A 39 -7.69 3.98 -11.24
N SER A 40 -8.39 3.38 -10.30
CA SER A 40 -8.33 3.78 -8.90
C SER A 40 -7.45 2.83 -8.09
N LEU A 41 -6.79 3.39 -7.09
CA LEU A 41 -6.03 2.64 -6.09
C LEU A 41 -6.55 3.00 -4.71
N GLU A 42 -6.71 2.02 -3.86
CA GLU A 42 -7.00 2.24 -2.46
C GLU A 42 -6.08 1.36 -1.61
N ALA A 43 -5.38 1.98 -0.69
CA ALA A 43 -4.55 1.28 0.27
C ALA A 43 -5.12 1.49 1.68
N TRP A 44 -5.29 0.43 2.42
CA TRP A 44 -5.58 0.47 3.85
C TRP A 44 -4.27 0.31 4.61
N PHE A 45 -4.10 1.15 5.61
CA PHE A 45 -2.95 1.12 6.49
C PHE A 45 -3.40 0.73 7.88
N GLN A 46 -2.62 -0.10 8.54
CA GLN A 46 -2.88 -0.52 9.91
C GLN A 46 -1.65 -0.22 10.76
N SER A 47 -1.87 0.33 11.95
CA SER A 47 -0.78 0.64 12.87
C SER A 47 -0.04 -0.62 13.27
N ALA A 48 1.27 -0.48 13.46
CA ALA A 48 2.14 -1.60 13.81
C ALA A 48 3.32 -1.12 14.64
N ARG A 49 3.97 -2.06 15.32
CA ARG A 49 5.23 -1.84 16.03
C ARG A 49 6.07 -3.10 15.95
N ARG A 50 7.35 -2.96 16.18
CA ARG A 50 8.23 -4.11 16.44
C ARG A 50 8.40 -4.27 17.94
N ASP A 51 8.30 -5.50 18.45
CA ASP A 51 8.59 -5.79 19.85
C ASP A 51 10.10 -5.94 20.09
N ALA A 52 10.48 -6.23 21.31
CA ALA A 52 11.89 -6.39 21.68
C ALA A 52 12.60 -7.52 20.93
N ALA A 53 11.85 -8.52 20.47
CA ALA A 53 12.36 -9.63 19.66
C ALA A 53 12.38 -9.32 18.16
N GLY A 54 11.94 -8.12 17.75
CA GLY A 54 11.84 -7.72 16.35
C GLY A 54 10.59 -8.24 15.64
N LYS A 55 9.67 -8.86 16.38
CA LYS A 55 8.42 -9.36 15.81
C LYS A 55 7.42 -8.22 15.58
N LEU A 56 6.74 -8.27 14.43
CA LEU A 56 5.71 -7.30 14.10
C LEU A 56 4.46 -7.52 14.98
N VAL A 57 4.03 -6.46 15.64
CA VAL A 57 2.79 -6.43 16.41
C VAL A 57 1.86 -5.42 15.77
N VAL A 58 0.66 -5.87 15.40
CA VAL A 58 -0.33 -5.06 14.68
C VAL A 58 -1.30 -4.46 15.69
N GLY A 59 -1.56 -3.15 15.56
CA GLY A 59 -2.50 -2.43 16.41
C GLY A 59 -3.90 -2.34 15.81
N ASP A 60 -4.75 -1.52 16.42
CA ASP A 60 -6.17 -1.40 16.04
C ASP A 60 -6.44 -0.22 15.10
N ARG A 61 -5.52 0.73 15.01
CA ARG A 61 -5.74 1.92 14.19
C ARG A 61 -5.64 1.59 12.73
N ARG A 62 -6.68 1.96 11.97
CA ARG A 62 -6.73 1.84 10.52
C ARG A 62 -7.02 3.17 9.87
N THR A 63 -6.41 3.40 8.72
CA THR A 63 -6.71 4.54 7.86
C THR A 63 -6.56 4.10 6.42
N ASN A 64 -7.12 4.86 5.50
CA ASN A 64 -6.99 4.54 4.08
C ASN A 64 -6.55 5.77 3.29
N TYR A 65 -5.98 5.50 2.14
CA TYR A 65 -5.66 6.49 1.14
C TYR A 65 -6.18 6.02 -0.21
N HIS A 66 -6.95 6.87 -0.87
CA HIS A 66 -7.59 6.55 -2.15
C HIS A 66 -7.08 7.50 -3.23
N VAL A 67 -6.63 6.93 -4.34
CA VAL A 67 -6.29 7.66 -5.55
C VAL A 67 -7.38 7.37 -6.57
N GLN A 68 -8.15 8.38 -6.93
CA GLN A 68 -9.30 8.23 -7.79
C GLN A 68 -8.93 7.89 -9.23
N ASP A 69 -7.86 8.51 -9.74
CA ASP A 69 -7.36 8.26 -11.09
C ASP A 69 -5.83 8.27 -11.07
N VAL A 70 -5.24 7.08 -11.07
CA VAL A 70 -3.80 6.94 -11.01
C VAL A 70 -3.12 7.37 -12.31
N TRP A 71 -3.80 7.27 -13.45
CA TRP A 71 -3.22 7.70 -14.73
C TRP A 71 -3.12 9.22 -14.83
N GLU A 72 -4.09 9.94 -14.27
CA GLU A 72 -4.00 11.39 -14.16
C GLU A 72 -2.82 11.81 -13.28
N LEU A 73 -2.63 11.14 -12.16
CA LEU A 73 -1.47 11.38 -11.29
C LEU A 73 -0.17 11.04 -12.00
N ALA A 74 -0.12 9.94 -12.74
CA ALA A 74 1.06 9.49 -13.49
C ALA A 74 1.48 10.50 -14.58
N ALA A 75 0.55 11.28 -15.10
CA ALA A 75 0.84 12.29 -16.10
C ALA A 75 1.75 13.41 -15.57
N THR A 76 1.75 13.65 -14.26
CA THR A 76 2.55 14.69 -13.60
C THR A 76 3.57 14.15 -12.62
N ASP A 77 3.57 12.85 -12.35
CA ASP A 77 4.46 12.20 -11.38
C ASP A 77 5.14 11.01 -12.05
N ALA A 78 6.43 11.17 -12.38
CA ALA A 78 7.20 10.15 -13.06
C ALA A 78 7.37 8.88 -12.22
N ASP A 79 7.44 8.97 -10.89
CA ASP A 79 7.57 7.81 -10.02
C ASP A 79 6.31 6.96 -10.07
N VAL A 80 5.14 7.60 -10.10
CA VAL A 80 3.85 6.90 -10.25
C VAL A 80 3.78 6.24 -11.62
N ALA A 81 4.14 6.95 -12.68
CA ALA A 81 4.14 6.39 -14.05
C ALA A 81 5.04 5.17 -14.15
N ASN A 82 6.25 5.25 -13.63
CA ASN A 82 7.21 4.14 -13.64
C ASN A 82 6.71 2.93 -12.84
N ALA A 83 6.13 3.16 -11.66
CA ALA A 83 5.60 2.10 -10.82
C ALA A 83 4.44 1.37 -11.51
N MET A 84 3.49 2.11 -12.11
CA MET A 84 2.34 1.52 -12.78
C MET A 84 2.72 0.78 -14.05
N ASN A 85 3.61 1.34 -14.85
CA ASN A 85 4.10 0.67 -16.05
C ASN A 85 4.90 -0.59 -15.69
N GLY A 86 5.69 -0.55 -14.62
CA GLY A 86 6.41 -1.72 -14.12
C GLY A 86 5.46 -2.83 -13.66
N LEU A 87 4.41 -2.48 -12.95
CA LEU A 87 3.39 -3.45 -12.50
C LEU A 87 2.71 -4.13 -13.69
N ILE A 88 2.29 -3.36 -14.70
CA ILE A 88 1.66 -3.90 -15.91
C ILE A 88 2.62 -4.83 -16.64
N THR A 89 3.89 -4.44 -16.78
CA THR A 89 4.91 -5.26 -17.43
C THR A 89 5.09 -6.59 -16.72
N VAL A 90 5.22 -6.58 -15.38
CA VAL A 90 5.38 -7.81 -14.59
C VAL A 90 4.17 -8.71 -14.72
N LEU A 91 2.96 -8.16 -14.63
CA LEU A 91 1.73 -8.94 -14.76
C LEU A 91 1.61 -9.57 -16.15
N THR A 92 1.95 -8.81 -17.19
CA THR A 92 1.94 -9.30 -18.57
C THR A 92 2.93 -10.47 -18.76
N GLU A 93 4.14 -10.33 -18.25
CA GLU A 93 5.16 -11.38 -18.35
C GLU A 93 4.74 -12.63 -17.59
N LYS A 94 4.21 -12.49 -16.40
CA LYS A 94 3.74 -13.63 -15.59
C LYS A 94 2.55 -14.31 -16.22
N ALA A 95 1.61 -13.57 -16.76
CA ALA A 95 0.45 -14.12 -17.46
C ALA A 95 0.87 -14.89 -18.71
N ARG A 96 1.85 -14.37 -19.45
CA ARG A 96 2.40 -15.05 -20.64
C ARG A 96 3.10 -16.34 -20.24
N SER A 97 3.93 -16.32 -19.20
CA SER A 97 4.63 -17.52 -18.70
C SER A 97 3.66 -18.59 -18.20
N ALA A 98 2.52 -18.18 -17.64
CA ALA A 98 1.48 -19.09 -17.19
C ALA A 98 0.57 -19.60 -18.30
N GLY A 99 0.74 -19.12 -19.53
CA GLY A 99 -0.10 -19.53 -20.66
C GLY A 99 -1.49 -18.92 -20.67
N VAL A 100 -1.70 -17.83 -19.92
CA VAL A 100 -3.01 -17.14 -19.83
C VAL A 100 -3.25 -16.24 -21.05
N ILE A 101 -2.19 -15.66 -21.57
CA ILE A 101 -2.25 -14.80 -22.75
C ILE A 101 -1.33 -15.28 -23.86
#